data_0ddade9e8aca57713ae712912421ff94
#
_entry.id   0ddade9e8aca57713ae712912421ff94
#
_cell.length_a   1.000
_cell.length_b   1.000
_cell.length_c   1.000
_cell.angle_alpha   90.00
_cell.angle_beta   90.00
_cell.angle_gamma   90.00
#
_symmetry.space_group_name_H-M   'P 1'
#
loop_
_entity.id
_entity.type
_entity.pdbx_description
1 polymer ?
#
loop_
_entity_poly.entity_id
_entity_poly.type
_entity_poly.pdbx_seq_one_letter_code
_entity_poly.pdbx_strand_id
1 'polypeptide(L)'
;MNQLKLGVPKGSLEQATISLFKQAGWNIQSGSRNYFPSIDDPDISCALVRSQEMATYVAKGALDLGLTGLDWILDTGAKVEEVCDLVYSKSSDQPCRWVLVVAQDSPIQSIEDLQGKRVATELVNFTRSYLAERGIECEVEFSWGATEAKAVEGLVDAVVEITETGSTIRAHGLRIVCDLLHTHTRLIAHPDAMADPWKRRKIEHIALLLQASLAAHQKVALKMNAP
;
A
#
# COMPACT_ATOMS: atom_id res chain seq x y z
N MET A 1 24.78 -18.71 -7.45
CA MET A 1 23.37 -19.13 -7.58
C MET A 1 22.56 -17.89 -7.87
N ASN A 2 21.68 -17.93 -8.84
CA ASN A 2 20.76 -16.82 -9.08
C ASN A 2 19.74 -16.80 -7.94
N GLN A 3 19.53 -15.65 -7.30
CA GLN A 3 18.57 -15.47 -6.21
C GLN A 3 17.77 -14.21 -6.46
N LEU A 4 16.44 -14.29 -6.25
CA LEU A 4 15.52 -13.17 -6.29
C LEU A 4 15.25 -12.68 -4.87
N LYS A 5 15.47 -11.40 -4.60
CA LYS A 5 15.24 -10.76 -3.30
C LYS A 5 13.83 -10.16 -3.25
N LEU A 6 12.94 -10.80 -2.50
CA LEU A 6 11.54 -10.41 -2.35
C LEU A 6 11.30 -9.62 -1.07
N GLY A 7 10.79 -8.41 -1.20
CA GLY A 7 10.24 -7.63 -0.09
C GLY A 7 8.79 -8.02 0.20
N VAL A 8 8.52 -8.48 1.42
CA VAL A 8 7.17 -8.76 1.91
C VAL A 8 6.75 -7.63 2.86
N PRO A 9 5.57 -7.02 2.70
CA PRO A 9 5.15 -5.92 3.55
C PRO A 9 5.01 -6.37 5.01
N LYS A 10 5.62 -5.62 5.92
CA LYS A 10 5.50 -5.81 7.37
C LYS A 10 4.38 -4.93 7.92
N GLY A 11 3.61 -5.48 8.85
CA GLY A 11 2.52 -4.75 9.53
C GLY A 11 1.14 -5.17 9.05
N SER A 12 0.27 -4.21 8.74
CA SER A 12 -1.15 -4.48 8.45
C SER A 12 -1.38 -5.43 7.28
N LEU A 13 -0.54 -5.40 6.25
CA LEU A 13 -0.66 -6.25 5.06
C LEU A 13 0.13 -7.57 5.16
N GLU A 14 0.93 -7.79 6.20
CA GLU A 14 1.82 -8.96 6.31
C GLU A 14 1.07 -10.28 6.17
N GLN A 15 0.04 -10.48 6.99
CA GLN A 15 -0.71 -11.74 7.01
C GLN A 15 -1.51 -11.96 5.73
N ALA A 16 -2.13 -10.90 5.19
CA ALA A 16 -2.86 -10.97 3.93
C ALA A 16 -1.92 -11.35 2.76
N THR A 17 -0.72 -10.76 2.72
CA THR A 17 0.30 -11.06 1.72
C THR A 17 0.80 -12.50 1.84
N ILE A 18 1.13 -12.97 3.06
CA ILE A 18 1.57 -14.36 3.29
C ILE A 18 0.47 -15.35 2.88
N SER A 19 -0.79 -15.05 3.19
CA SER A 19 -1.93 -15.86 2.78
C SER A 19 -2.08 -15.91 1.25
N LEU A 20 -1.90 -14.78 0.57
CA LEU A 20 -1.94 -14.71 -0.89
C LEU A 20 -0.82 -15.55 -1.53
N PHE A 21 0.42 -15.46 -1.02
CA PHE A 21 1.52 -16.29 -1.49
C PHE A 21 1.25 -17.78 -1.26
N LYS A 22 0.67 -18.14 -0.10
CA LYS A 22 0.28 -19.53 0.19
C LYS A 22 -0.74 -20.06 -0.81
N GLN A 23 -1.72 -19.27 -1.19
CA GLN A 23 -2.71 -19.65 -2.20
C GLN A 23 -2.10 -19.75 -3.61
N ALA A 24 -1.07 -18.94 -3.86
CA ALA A 24 -0.29 -18.99 -5.10
C ALA A 24 0.73 -20.14 -5.15
N GLY A 25 0.86 -20.92 -4.07
CA GLY A 25 1.70 -22.12 -4.01
C GLY A 25 3.05 -21.94 -3.29
N TRP A 26 3.32 -20.78 -2.65
CA TRP A 26 4.52 -20.58 -1.83
C TRP A 26 4.19 -20.50 -0.34
N ASN A 27 4.98 -21.17 0.46
CA ASN A 27 4.84 -21.16 1.91
C ASN A 27 5.89 -20.25 2.57
N ILE A 28 5.49 -19.03 2.91
CA ILE A 28 6.33 -18.07 3.63
C ILE A 28 6.12 -18.26 5.14
N GLN A 29 7.19 -18.54 5.88
CA GLN A 29 7.17 -18.73 7.33
C GLN A 29 7.80 -17.52 8.01
N SER A 30 6.98 -16.66 8.60
CA SER A 30 7.42 -15.50 9.38
C SER A 30 7.37 -15.86 10.88
N GLY A 31 8.44 -15.55 11.61
CA GLY A 31 8.51 -15.66 13.07
C GLY A 31 8.42 -14.30 13.74
N SER A 32 7.93 -14.22 14.96
CA SER A 32 7.65 -12.98 15.69
C SER A 32 8.82 -11.98 15.83
N ARG A 33 10.05 -12.45 15.64
CA ARG A 33 11.30 -11.64 15.73
C ARG A 33 12.20 -11.79 14.52
N ASN A 34 11.73 -12.41 13.45
CA ASN A 34 12.52 -12.66 12.26
C ASN A 34 12.12 -11.66 11.15
N TYR A 35 13.08 -10.87 10.68
CA TYR A 35 12.91 -9.95 9.54
C TYR A 35 13.20 -10.62 8.19
N PHE A 36 13.69 -11.87 8.21
CA PHE A 36 14.03 -12.64 7.01
C PHE A 36 13.27 -13.97 7.03
N PRO A 37 11.96 -13.94 6.68
CA PRO A 37 11.16 -15.17 6.68
C PRO A 37 11.72 -16.16 5.66
N SER A 38 11.59 -17.46 5.98
CA SER A 38 11.90 -18.51 5.02
C SER A 38 10.75 -18.69 4.03
N ILE A 39 11.10 -19.12 2.83
CA ILE A 39 10.16 -19.51 1.77
C ILE A 39 10.60 -20.87 1.23
N ASP A 40 9.65 -21.68 0.78
CA ASP A 40 9.90 -23.03 0.23
C ASP A 40 10.38 -23.03 -1.24
N ASP A 41 10.87 -21.90 -1.72
CA ASP A 41 11.52 -21.74 -3.02
C ASP A 41 13.00 -21.35 -2.82
N PRO A 42 13.97 -22.21 -3.17
CA PRO A 42 15.40 -21.96 -2.92
C PRO A 42 15.95 -20.78 -3.74
N ASP A 43 15.26 -20.39 -4.78
CA ASP A 43 15.63 -19.28 -5.64
C ASP A 43 15.18 -17.92 -5.12
N ILE A 44 14.39 -17.88 -4.03
CA ILE A 44 13.84 -16.65 -3.45
C ILE A 44 14.37 -16.45 -2.03
N SER A 45 14.82 -15.23 -1.72
CA SER A 45 15.06 -14.78 -0.36
C SER A 45 14.06 -13.70 0.01
N CYS A 46 13.48 -13.78 1.21
CA CYS A 46 12.48 -12.83 1.68
C CYS A 46 13.03 -11.88 2.74
N ALA A 47 12.57 -10.63 2.71
CA ALA A 47 12.78 -9.65 3.76
C ALA A 47 11.46 -8.97 4.13
N LEU A 48 11.16 -8.82 5.43
CA LEU A 48 10.03 -8.04 5.91
C LEU A 48 10.40 -6.56 5.93
N VAL A 49 9.70 -5.75 5.15
CA VAL A 49 9.93 -4.33 4.99
C VAL A 49 8.61 -3.58 5.14
N ARG A 50 8.59 -2.43 5.80
CA ARG A 50 7.38 -1.60 5.87
C ARG A 50 6.96 -1.15 4.48
N SER A 51 5.65 -1.12 4.21
CA SER A 51 5.11 -0.69 2.92
C SER A 51 5.59 0.71 2.52
N GLN A 52 5.74 1.61 3.51
CA GLN A 52 6.25 2.98 3.34
C GLN A 52 7.67 3.05 2.78
N GLU A 53 8.49 2.03 3.06
CA GLU A 53 9.91 2.00 2.67
C GLU A 53 10.15 1.12 1.45
N MET A 54 9.19 0.26 1.10
CA MET A 54 9.35 -0.80 0.10
C MET A 54 9.79 -0.24 -1.26
N ALA A 55 9.07 0.76 -1.79
CA ALA A 55 9.37 1.36 -3.08
C ALA A 55 10.81 1.92 -3.13
N THR A 56 11.26 2.53 -2.04
CA THR A 56 12.64 3.05 -1.92
C THR A 56 13.69 1.94 -1.96
N TYR A 57 13.46 0.81 -1.26
CA TYR A 57 14.44 -0.30 -1.27
C TYR A 57 14.46 -1.04 -2.60
N VAL A 58 13.33 -1.17 -3.27
CA VAL A 58 13.27 -1.72 -4.63
C VAL A 58 13.99 -0.77 -5.60
N ALA A 59 13.68 0.52 -5.60
CA ALA A 59 14.32 1.51 -6.49
C ALA A 59 15.85 1.60 -6.32
N LYS A 60 16.36 1.34 -5.10
CA LYS A 60 17.81 1.31 -4.81
C LYS A 60 18.48 -0.03 -5.11
N GLY A 61 17.75 -1.04 -5.60
CA GLY A 61 18.28 -2.38 -5.89
C GLY A 61 18.66 -3.21 -4.65
N ALA A 62 18.26 -2.78 -3.44
CA ALA A 62 18.40 -3.60 -2.24
C ALA A 62 17.47 -4.83 -2.29
N LEU A 63 16.32 -4.68 -2.93
CA LEU A 63 15.35 -5.71 -3.27
C LEU A 63 15.16 -5.74 -4.79
N ASP A 64 14.94 -6.92 -5.34
CA ASP A 64 14.61 -7.10 -6.77
C ASP A 64 13.12 -6.90 -7.03
N LEU A 65 12.28 -7.26 -6.06
CA LEU A 65 10.82 -7.33 -6.13
C LEU A 65 10.23 -6.96 -4.78
N GLY A 66 9.07 -6.32 -4.76
CA GLY A 66 8.37 -6.01 -3.51
C GLY A 66 6.89 -5.72 -3.72
N LEU A 67 6.13 -5.71 -2.63
CA LEU A 67 4.71 -5.36 -2.62
C LEU A 67 4.50 -4.11 -1.79
N THR A 68 3.86 -3.09 -2.39
CA THR A 68 3.53 -1.84 -1.71
C THR A 68 2.29 -1.19 -2.33
N GLY A 69 1.73 -0.17 -1.68
CA GLY A 69 0.63 0.61 -2.25
C GLY A 69 1.10 1.61 -3.30
N LEU A 70 0.23 1.96 -4.24
CA LEU A 70 0.46 3.05 -5.19
C LEU A 70 0.82 4.37 -4.48
N ASP A 71 0.18 4.62 -3.35
CA ASP A 71 0.41 5.78 -2.49
C ASP A 71 1.89 5.96 -2.12
N TRP A 72 2.57 4.88 -1.71
CA TRP A 72 3.98 4.94 -1.32
C TRP A 72 4.92 5.07 -2.53
N ILE A 73 4.53 4.56 -3.70
CA ILE A 73 5.27 4.81 -4.95
C ILE A 73 5.24 6.30 -5.28
N LEU A 74 4.05 6.90 -5.21
CA LEU A 74 3.83 8.31 -5.49
C LEU A 74 4.51 9.22 -4.45
N ASP A 75 4.37 8.92 -3.15
CA ASP A 75 4.94 9.74 -2.08
C ASP A 75 6.46 9.74 -2.11
N THR A 76 7.09 8.60 -2.39
CA THR A 76 8.55 8.49 -2.46
C THR A 76 9.13 8.97 -3.78
N GLY A 77 8.33 9.07 -4.84
CA GLY A 77 8.80 9.33 -6.20
C GLY A 77 9.77 8.25 -6.72
N ALA A 78 9.67 7.03 -6.17
CA ALA A 78 10.57 5.93 -6.46
C ALA A 78 10.44 5.48 -7.93
N LYS A 79 11.59 5.33 -8.60
CA LYS A 79 11.64 4.81 -9.98
C LYS A 79 11.68 3.29 -9.94
N VAL A 80 10.53 2.67 -10.11
CA VAL A 80 10.31 1.22 -10.11
C VAL A 80 9.50 0.80 -11.33
N GLU A 81 9.60 -0.45 -11.72
CA GLU A 81 8.71 -1.07 -12.69
C GLU A 81 7.47 -1.61 -11.95
N GLU A 82 6.29 -1.13 -12.31
CA GLU A 82 5.03 -1.64 -11.81
C GLU A 82 4.64 -2.88 -12.60
N VAL A 83 4.81 -4.06 -11.99
CA VAL A 83 4.64 -5.35 -12.68
C VAL A 83 3.16 -5.70 -12.84
N CYS A 84 2.39 -5.59 -11.77
CA CYS A 84 0.94 -5.80 -11.81
C CYS A 84 0.23 -5.21 -10.59
N ASP A 85 -1.07 -4.98 -10.76
CA ASP A 85 -1.98 -4.63 -9.69
C ASP A 85 -2.40 -5.89 -8.91
N LEU A 86 -2.43 -5.77 -7.58
CA LEU A 86 -2.89 -6.80 -6.67
C LEU A 86 -3.91 -6.15 -5.72
N VAL A 87 -5.19 -6.20 -6.11
CA VAL A 87 -6.25 -5.56 -5.34
C VAL A 87 -6.61 -6.44 -4.15
N TYR A 88 -5.97 -6.19 -3.03
CA TYR A 88 -6.30 -6.76 -1.71
C TYR A 88 -5.90 -5.77 -0.62
N SER A 89 -6.54 -5.88 0.54
CA SER A 89 -6.27 -5.07 1.71
C SER A 89 -6.15 -5.94 2.97
N LYS A 90 -6.12 -5.33 4.14
CA LYS A 90 -6.04 -6.05 5.42
C LYS A 90 -7.24 -6.98 5.64
N SER A 91 -8.43 -6.57 5.24
CA SER A 91 -9.70 -7.23 5.57
C SER A 91 -10.65 -7.39 4.40
N SER A 92 -10.31 -6.92 3.21
CA SER A 92 -11.16 -7.01 2.03
C SER A 92 -10.34 -7.04 0.73
N ASP A 93 -11.02 -7.37 -0.38
CA ASP A 93 -10.47 -7.26 -1.75
C ASP A 93 -10.90 -5.92 -2.39
N GLN A 94 -11.03 -4.86 -1.57
CA GLN A 94 -11.39 -3.52 -2.05
C GLN A 94 -10.18 -2.58 -2.01
N PRO A 95 -10.10 -1.61 -2.93
CA PRO A 95 -9.08 -0.58 -2.85
C PRO A 95 -9.29 0.31 -1.63
N CYS A 96 -8.19 0.79 -1.06
CA CYS A 96 -8.20 1.85 -0.06
C CYS A 96 -8.23 3.22 -0.73
N ARG A 97 -8.54 4.26 0.05
CA ARG A 97 -8.49 5.64 -0.41
C ARG A 97 -7.88 6.55 0.65
N TRP A 98 -7.08 7.49 0.21
CA TRP A 98 -6.62 8.60 1.02
C TRP A 98 -7.61 9.71 0.93
N VAL A 99 -8.07 10.19 2.07
CA VAL A 99 -9.18 11.15 2.19
C VAL A 99 -8.79 12.35 3.03
N LEU A 100 -9.31 13.52 2.68
CA LEU A 100 -9.25 14.70 3.54
C LEU A 100 -10.31 14.57 4.63
N VAL A 101 -9.89 14.70 5.87
CA VAL A 101 -10.72 14.49 7.06
C VAL A 101 -10.60 15.69 7.99
N VAL A 102 -11.70 16.11 8.55
CA VAL A 102 -11.78 17.22 9.50
C VAL A 102 -12.71 16.88 10.67
N ALA A 103 -12.67 17.65 11.75
CA ALA A 103 -13.64 17.57 12.82
C ALA A 103 -15.05 17.81 12.29
N GLN A 104 -16.06 17.22 12.94
CA GLN A 104 -17.46 17.27 12.49
C GLN A 104 -17.98 18.71 12.37
N ASP A 105 -17.55 19.61 13.23
CA ASP A 105 -17.91 21.02 13.33
C ASP A 105 -16.95 21.97 12.60
N SER A 106 -15.93 21.44 11.93
CA SER A 106 -14.96 22.24 11.18
C SER A 106 -15.63 23.07 10.09
N PRO A 107 -15.22 24.34 9.87
CA PRO A 107 -15.72 25.18 8.78
C PRO A 107 -15.22 24.75 7.38
N ILE A 108 -14.20 23.88 7.30
CA ILE A 108 -13.62 23.40 6.04
C ILE A 108 -14.63 22.48 5.35
N GLN A 109 -15.12 22.89 4.17
CA GLN A 109 -16.12 22.15 3.38
C GLN A 109 -15.54 21.56 2.10
N SER A 110 -14.42 22.11 1.62
CA SER A 110 -13.75 21.71 0.40
C SER A 110 -12.23 21.74 0.57
N ILE A 111 -11.51 21.26 -0.43
CA ILE A 111 -10.05 21.25 -0.39
C ILE A 111 -9.46 22.66 -0.49
N GLU A 112 -10.15 23.58 -1.16
CA GLU A 112 -9.77 24.99 -1.34
C GLU A 112 -9.73 25.73 0.00
N ASP A 113 -10.52 25.29 0.99
CA ASP A 113 -10.55 25.87 2.34
C ASP A 113 -9.28 25.57 3.15
N LEU A 114 -8.36 24.76 2.60
CA LEU A 114 -7.07 24.46 3.22
C LEU A 114 -6.02 25.57 3.07
N GLN A 115 -6.32 26.65 2.34
CA GLN A 115 -5.38 27.77 2.19
C GLN A 115 -4.94 28.32 3.55
N GLY A 116 -3.63 28.30 3.82
CA GLY A 116 -3.02 28.76 5.09
C GLY A 116 -3.30 27.87 6.30
N LYS A 117 -3.82 26.65 6.12
CA LYS A 117 -4.14 25.69 7.17
C LYS A 117 -3.01 24.71 7.46
N ARG A 118 -3.11 24.00 8.59
CA ARG A 118 -2.21 22.90 8.96
C ARG A 118 -2.87 21.55 8.70
N VAL A 119 -2.16 20.69 7.98
CA VAL A 119 -2.61 19.35 7.60
C VAL A 119 -1.60 18.31 8.07
N ALA A 120 -2.03 17.31 8.83
CA ALA A 120 -1.17 16.21 9.24
C ALA A 120 -1.46 14.94 8.44
N THR A 121 -0.39 14.20 8.05
CA THR A 121 -0.51 12.97 7.26
C THR A 121 0.76 12.12 7.34
N GLU A 122 0.66 10.82 7.07
CA GLU A 122 1.83 10.00 6.75
C GLU A 122 2.32 10.24 5.30
N LEU A 123 1.42 10.61 4.38
CA LEU A 123 1.66 10.76 2.93
C LEU A 123 2.04 12.22 2.59
N VAL A 124 3.17 12.66 3.12
CA VAL A 124 3.55 14.10 3.13
C VAL A 124 3.86 14.65 1.75
N ASN A 125 4.71 13.96 0.98
CA ASN A 125 5.17 14.49 -0.30
C ASN A 125 4.06 14.49 -1.35
N PHE A 126 3.28 13.42 -1.41
CA PHE A 126 2.10 13.34 -2.26
C PHE A 126 1.12 14.46 -1.90
N THR A 127 0.78 14.63 -0.62
CA THR A 127 -0.18 15.66 -0.18
C THR A 127 0.30 17.06 -0.53
N ARG A 128 1.59 17.36 -0.32
CA ARG A 128 2.18 18.65 -0.73
C ARG A 128 2.06 18.90 -2.23
N SER A 129 2.44 17.91 -3.05
CA SER A 129 2.35 18.02 -4.51
C SER A 129 0.91 18.17 -4.96
N TYR A 130 -0.01 17.38 -4.42
CA TYR A 130 -1.43 17.42 -4.73
C TYR A 130 -2.07 18.80 -4.48
N LEU A 131 -1.70 19.43 -3.36
CA LEU A 131 -2.20 20.78 -2.99
C LEU A 131 -1.52 21.86 -3.81
N ALA A 132 -0.22 21.76 -4.04
CA ALA A 132 0.55 22.72 -4.85
C ALA A 132 0.04 22.78 -6.31
N GLU A 133 -0.30 21.63 -6.92
CA GLU A 133 -0.88 21.54 -8.25
C GLU A 133 -2.24 22.28 -8.37
N ARG A 134 -2.92 22.50 -7.24
CA ARG A 134 -4.18 23.24 -7.13
C ARG A 134 -4.00 24.69 -6.68
N GLY A 135 -2.75 25.12 -6.49
CA GLY A 135 -2.42 26.46 -6.02
C GLY A 135 -2.77 26.71 -4.55
N ILE A 136 -2.89 25.65 -3.74
CA ILE A 136 -3.23 25.74 -2.32
C ILE A 136 -1.94 25.66 -1.51
N GLU A 137 -1.66 26.73 -0.77
CA GLU A 137 -0.54 26.81 0.16
C GLU A 137 -1.01 26.46 1.56
N CYS A 138 -0.55 25.33 2.12
CA CYS A 138 -0.80 24.93 3.49
C CYS A 138 0.45 24.29 4.13
N GLU A 139 0.46 24.24 5.45
CA GLU A 139 1.51 23.57 6.20
C GLU A 139 1.17 22.08 6.31
N VAL A 140 1.95 21.22 5.60
CA VAL A 140 1.80 19.78 5.67
C VAL A 140 2.87 19.19 6.59
N GLU A 141 2.45 18.62 7.72
CA GLU A 141 3.32 17.98 8.69
C GLU A 141 3.23 16.46 8.67
N PHE A 142 4.36 15.80 8.99
CA PHE A 142 4.37 14.35 9.14
C PHE A 142 3.66 13.93 10.44
N SER A 143 2.81 12.91 10.34
CA SER A 143 2.14 12.30 11.48
C SER A 143 2.21 10.79 11.40
N TRP A 144 2.75 10.17 12.46
CA TRP A 144 2.86 8.72 12.56
C TRP A 144 1.87 8.17 13.60
N GLY A 145 0.82 7.48 13.12
CA GLY A 145 -0.19 6.87 13.98
C GLY A 145 -1.05 7.87 14.75
N ALA A 146 -2.27 7.49 15.09
CA ALA A 146 -3.25 8.32 15.79
C ALA A 146 -3.44 9.71 15.17
N THR A 147 -3.30 9.80 13.84
CA THR A 147 -3.39 11.06 13.09
C THR A 147 -4.76 11.71 13.25
N GLU A 148 -5.82 10.91 13.32
CA GLU A 148 -7.19 11.37 13.56
C GLU A 148 -7.33 12.13 14.89
N ALA A 149 -6.61 11.71 15.93
CA ALA A 149 -6.66 12.37 17.25
C ALA A 149 -6.17 13.83 17.17
N LYS A 150 -5.22 14.14 16.28
CA LYS A 150 -4.74 15.52 16.10
C LYS A 150 -5.85 16.46 15.60
N ALA A 151 -6.71 15.99 14.70
CA ALA A 151 -7.86 16.77 14.22
C ALA A 151 -8.94 16.93 15.32
N VAL A 152 -9.19 15.87 16.10
CA VAL A 152 -10.14 15.91 17.21
C VAL A 152 -9.70 16.91 18.29
N GLU A 153 -8.42 16.91 18.64
CA GLU A 153 -7.84 17.81 19.66
C GLU A 153 -7.53 19.22 19.14
N GLY A 154 -7.79 19.50 17.87
CA GLY A 154 -7.53 20.80 17.27
C GLY A 154 -6.04 21.16 17.14
N LEU A 155 -5.14 20.17 17.17
CA LEU A 155 -3.70 20.36 16.97
C LEU A 155 -3.36 20.72 15.52
N VAL A 156 -4.20 20.25 14.59
CA VAL A 156 -4.18 20.58 13.17
C VAL A 156 -5.60 20.88 12.68
N ASP A 157 -5.72 21.59 11.56
CA ASP A 157 -7.02 21.96 10.99
C ASP A 157 -7.68 20.81 10.23
N ALA A 158 -6.85 19.91 9.65
CA ALA A 158 -7.29 18.76 8.90
C ALA A 158 -6.24 17.64 8.92
N VAL A 159 -6.64 16.44 8.55
CA VAL A 159 -5.73 15.31 8.33
C VAL A 159 -6.01 14.66 6.97
N VAL A 160 -4.95 14.09 6.37
CA VAL A 160 -5.10 13.20 5.22
C VAL A 160 -4.77 11.80 5.70
N GLU A 161 -5.76 10.90 5.61
CA GLU A 161 -5.73 9.58 6.24
C GLU A 161 -6.23 8.50 5.28
N ILE A 162 -5.68 7.28 5.43
CA ILE A 162 -6.09 6.13 4.64
C ILE A 162 -7.33 5.45 5.23
N THR A 163 -8.27 5.08 4.39
CA THR A 163 -9.45 4.33 4.82
C THR A 163 -9.98 3.41 3.73
N GLU A 164 -10.63 2.33 4.13
CA GLU A 164 -11.45 1.50 3.24
C GLU A 164 -12.90 2.00 3.26
N THR A 165 -13.54 2.01 4.44
CA THR A 165 -14.96 2.30 4.62
C THR A 165 -15.28 3.64 5.28
N GLY A 166 -14.29 4.28 5.88
CA GLY A 166 -14.46 5.49 6.68
C GLY A 166 -15.12 5.25 8.06
N SER A 167 -15.28 3.99 8.49
CA SER A 167 -15.94 3.67 9.76
C SER A 167 -15.19 4.22 10.97
N THR A 168 -13.86 4.08 11.02
CA THR A 168 -13.02 4.61 12.09
C THR A 168 -13.09 6.13 12.15
N ILE A 169 -13.03 6.81 11.01
CA ILE A 169 -13.15 8.27 10.90
C ILE A 169 -14.47 8.74 11.54
N ARG A 170 -15.59 8.15 11.16
CA ARG A 170 -16.90 8.49 11.72
C ARG A 170 -17.02 8.18 13.21
N ALA A 171 -16.44 7.07 13.66
CA ALA A 171 -16.47 6.67 15.07
C ALA A 171 -15.74 7.67 16.00
N HIS A 172 -14.74 8.40 15.46
CA HIS A 172 -14.01 9.44 16.17
C HIS A 172 -14.63 10.85 16.06
N GLY A 173 -15.86 10.98 15.53
CA GLY A 173 -16.51 12.28 15.37
C GLY A 173 -15.89 13.16 14.29
N LEU A 174 -15.30 12.52 13.29
CA LEU A 174 -14.71 13.18 12.13
C LEU A 174 -15.55 12.97 10.88
N ARG A 175 -15.41 13.83 9.90
CA ARG A 175 -16.04 13.69 8.59
C ARG A 175 -15.02 13.75 7.45
N ILE A 176 -15.31 13.01 6.40
CA ILE A 176 -14.56 13.04 5.14
C ILE A 176 -15.07 14.23 4.32
N VAL A 177 -14.13 15.04 3.82
CA VAL A 177 -14.41 16.17 2.93
C VAL A 177 -14.37 15.70 1.47
N CYS A 178 -13.25 15.08 1.06
CA CYS A 178 -13.07 14.55 -0.29
C CYS A 178 -12.04 13.44 -0.32
N ASP A 179 -12.03 12.69 -1.41
CA ASP A 179 -11.00 11.69 -1.73
C ASP A 179 -9.84 12.37 -2.48
N LEU A 180 -8.60 12.06 -2.09
CA LEU A 180 -7.40 12.54 -2.76
C LEU A 180 -6.82 11.50 -3.72
N LEU A 181 -6.78 10.24 -3.28
CA LEU A 181 -6.13 9.15 -4.01
C LEU A 181 -6.85 7.83 -3.72
N HIS A 182 -7.16 7.08 -4.77
CA HIS A 182 -7.49 5.66 -4.64
C HIS A 182 -6.21 4.83 -4.78
N THR A 183 -5.97 3.93 -3.85
CA THR A 183 -4.76 3.12 -3.78
C THR A 183 -5.08 1.66 -3.56
N HIS A 184 -4.24 0.79 -4.09
CA HIS A 184 -4.23 -0.64 -3.86
C HIS A 184 -2.80 -1.16 -3.93
N THR A 185 -2.58 -2.37 -3.46
CA THR A 185 -1.26 -3.00 -3.49
C THR A 185 -0.82 -3.27 -4.93
N ARG A 186 0.45 -3.01 -5.20
CA ARG A 186 1.14 -3.31 -6.45
C ARG A 186 2.34 -4.19 -6.22
N LEU A 187 2.60 -5.07 -7.16
CA LEU A 187 3.87 -5.77 -7.29
C LEU A 187 4.80 -4.88 -8.08
N ILE A 188 5.92 -4.50 -7.49
CA ILE A 188 6.92 -3.61 -8.09
C ILE A 188 8.27 -4.30 -8.17
N ALA A 189 9.06 -3.98 -9.20
CA ALA A 189 10.39 -4.55 -9.41
C ALA A 189 11.43 -3.48 -9.70
N HIS A 190 12.69 -3.80 -9.40
CA HIS A 190 13.83 -2.99 -9.85
C HIS A 190 13.99 -3.11 -11.36
N PRO A 191 14.25 -2.02 -12.11
CA PRO A 191 14.42 -2.07 -13.56
C PRO A 191 15.49 -3.08 -14.02
N ASP A 192 16.64 -3.17 -13.34
CA ASP A 192 17.68 -4.15 -13.67
C ASP A 192 17.24 -5.59 -13.42
N ALA A 193 16.36 -5.84 -12.44
CA ALA A 193 15.80 -7.17 -12.23
C ALA A 193 14.86 -7.56 -13.39
N MET A 194 14.13 -6.59 -13.95
CA MET A 194 13.31 -6.80 -15.15
C MET A 194 14.15 -6.91 -16.44
N ALA A 195 15.35 -6.34 -16.45
CA ALA A 195 16.31 -6.50 -17.57
C ALA A 195 17.02 -7.87 -17.56
N ASP A 196 17.17 -8.51 -16.39
CA ASP A 196 17.75 -9.85 -16.26
C ASP A 196 16.73 -10.92 -16.71
N PRO A 197 17.02 -11.74 -17.74
CA PRO A 197 16.04 -12.69 -18.30
C PRO A 197 15.58 -13.78 -17.31
N TRP A 198 16.43 -14.17 -16.32
CA TRP A 198 16.07 -15.17 -15.34
C TRP A 198 15.16 -14.56 -14.24
N LYS A 199 15.57 -13.40 -13.69
CA LYS A 199 14.75 -12.68 -12.69
C LYS A 199 13.40 -12.28 -13.25
N ARG A 200 13.39 -11.73 -14.47
CA ARG A 200 12.15 -11.34 -15.16
C ARG A 200 11.15 -12.50 -15.25
N ARG A 201 11.59 -13.66 -15.76
CA ARG A 201 10.70 -14.85 -15.85
C ARG A 201 10.16 -15.27 -14.48
N LYS A 202 11.00 -15.22 -13.43
CA LYS A 202 10.59 -15.55 -12.06
C LYS A 202 9.57 -14.54 -11.54
N ILE A 203 9.78 -13.23 -11.77
CA ILE A 203 8.89 -12.15 -11.40
C ILE A 203 7.54 -12.28 -12.11
N GLU A 204 7.55 -12.49 -13.43
CA GLU A 204 6.33 -12.67 -14.24
C GLU A 204 5.53 -13.91 -13.79
N HIS A 205 6.21 -14.99 -13.41
CA HIS A 205 5.56 -16.19 -12.86
C HIS A 205 4.91 -15.91 -11.51
N ILE A 206 5.60 -15.20 -10.61
CA ILE A 206 5.03 -14.77 -9.32
C ILE A 206 3.80 -13.90 -9.57
N ALA A 207 3.90 -12.88 -10.43
CA ALA A 207 2.79 -11.99 -10.76
C ALA A 207 1.57 -12.76 -11.26
N LEU A 208 1.76 -13.67 -12.20
CA LEU A 208 0.70 -14.50 -12.78
C LEU A 208 -0.03 -15.32 -11.70
N LEU A 209 0.70 -16.00 -10.81
CA LEU A 209 0.10 -16.84 -9.79
C LEU A 209 -0.60 -16.04 -8.68
N LEU A 210 -0.04 -14.88 -8.29
CA LEU A 210 -0.70 -13.99 -7.33
C LEU A 210 -2.02 -13.44 -7.91
N GLN A 211 -2.01 -12.96 -9.15
CA GLN A 211 -3.22 -12.49 -9.83
C GLN A 211 -4.25 -13.60 -10.02
N ALA A 212 -3.82 -14.81 -10.38
CA ALA A 212 -4.71 -15.97 -10.51
C ALA A 212 -5.36 -16.34 -9.19
N SER A 213 -4.61 -16.26 -8.07
CA SER A 213 -5.12 -16.51 -6.72
C SER A 213 -6.19 -15.49 -6.33
N LEU A 214 -5.97 -14.18 -6.56
CA LEU A 214 -6.97 -13.15 -6.32
C LEU A 214 -8.21 -13.33 -7.18
N ALA A 215 -8.04 -13.64 -8.48
CA ALA A 215 -9.16 -13.89 -9.38
C ALA A 215 -9.99 -15.13 -8.98
N ALA A 216 -9.37 -16.11 -8.32
CA ALA A 216 -10.06 -17.31 -7.85
C ALA A 216 -10.98 -17.03 -6.64
N HIS A 217 -10.70 -16.01 -5.80
CA HIS A 217 -11.55 -15.64 -4.68
C HIS A 217 -12.96 -15.23 -5.09
N GLN A 218 -13.12 -14.72 -6.31
CA GLN A 218 -14.39 -14.26 -6.86
C GLN A 218 -15.13 -15.37 -7.63
N LYS A 219 -14.63 -16.60 -7.63
CA LYS A 219 -15.16 -17.72 -8.41
C LYS A 219 -15.45 -18.92 -7.54
N VAL A 220 -16.50 -19.65 -7.89
CA VAL A 220 -16.82 -20.96 -7.32
C VAL A 220 -16.72 -22.02 -8.41
N ALA A 221 -16.16 -23.18 -8.07
CA ALA A 221 -16.18 -24.33 -8.99
C ALA A 221 -17.48 -25.09 -8.79
N LEU A 222 -18.33 -25.13 -9.82
CA LEU A 222 -19.51 -25.98 -9.85
C LEU A 222 -19.15 -27.30 -10.53
N LYS A 223 -19.22 -28.41 -9.79
CA LYS A 223 -19.05 -29.76 -10.33
C LYS A 223 -20.41 -30.46 -10.29
N MET A 224 -20.91 -30.87 -11.44
CA MET A 224 -22.20 -31.54 -11.58
C MET A 224 -22.11 -32.66 -12.63
N ASN A 225 -22.85 -33.72 -12.40
CA ASN A 225 -23.10 -34.72 -13.45
C ASN A 225 -24.23 -34.18 -14.32
N ALA A 226 -23.96 -33.95 -15.59
CA ALA A 226 -25.02 -33.69 -16.56
C ALA A 226 -25.53 -35.03 -17.10
N PRO A 227 -26.85 -35.22 -17.26
CA PRO A 227 -27.42 -36.45 -17.87
C PRO A 227 -27.03 -36.60 -19.33
#